data_0ca55a4c761c76db9df32b7bf81d98dd
#
_entry.id   0ca55a4c761c76db9df32b7bf81d98dd
#
_cell.length_a   1.000
_cell.length_b   1.000
_cell.length_c   1.000
_cell.angle_alpha   90.00
_cell.angle_beta   90.00
_cell.angle_gamma   90.00
#
_symmetry.space_group_name_H-M   'P 1'
#
loop_
_entity.id
_entity.type
_entity.pdbx_description
1 polymer ?
#
loop_
_entity_poly.entity_id
_entity_poly.type
_entity_poly.pdbx_seq_one_letter_code
_entity_poly.pdbx_strand_id
1 'polypeptide(L)'
;MKTSLYATLAMLALAVPAAAQDGDAEKGQKEFNKCKACHMVQAPDGTDIVKGGKTGPNLYGIVGAHPAAQEGFKYGEGILELAEMKPDMVWDEEQLIAYMTDPGAYLKDQTGDAKAKTKMTFKLNKNQADVAAFLAEHSPEAGDEG
;
A
#
# COMPACT_ATOMS: atom_id res chain seq x y z
N MET A 1 -59.38 -22.44 15.74
CA MET A 1 -57.97 -22.86 15.54
C MET A 1 -57.39 -21.98 14.42
N LYS A 2 -56.53 -21.03 14.79
CA LYS A 2 -55.89 -20.12 13.82
C LYS A 2 -54.40 -20.43 13.82
N THR A 3 -53.93 -21.10 12.78
CA THR A 3 -52.51 -21.39 12.58
C THR A 3 -51.87 -20.22 11.86
N SER A 4 -51.04 -19.46 12.60
CA SER A 4 -50.22 -18.40 12.03
C SER A 4 -48.97 -19.03 11.43
N LEU A 5 -48.81 -18.94 10.13
CA LEU A 5 -47.58 -19.22 9.40
C LEU A 5 -46.66 -17.99 9.52
N TYR A 6 -45.56 -18.10 10.28
CA TYR A 6 -44.49 -17.12 10.25
C TYR A 6 -43.55 -17.49 9.08
N ALA A 7 -43.59 -16.72 8.02
CA ALA A 7 -42.62 -16.80 6.94
C ALA A 7 -41.34 -16.10 7.37
N THR A 8 -40.32 -16.85 7.73
CA THR A 8 -38.97 -16.33 7.96
C THR A 8 -38.32 -16.02 6.62
N LEU A 9 -38.21 -14.74 6.31
CA LEU A 9 -37.45 -14.24 5.16
C LEU A 9 -35.96 -14.32 5.50
N ALA A 10 -35.27 -15.35 5.00
CA ALA A 10 -33.82 -15.43 5.08
C ALA A 10 -33.19 -14.44 4.09
N MET A 11 -32.64 -13.33 4.60
CA MET A 11 -31.81 -12.44 3.80
C MET A 11 -30.46 -13.13 3.55
N LEU A 12 -30.28 -13.60 2.31
CA LEU A 12 -28.97 -14.02 1.82
C LEU A 12 -28.13 -12.74 1.61
N ALA A 13 -27.22 -12.47 2.53
CA ALA A 13 -26.19 -11.46 2.31
C ALA A 13 -25.23 -11.99 1.25
N LEU A 14 -25.32 -11.46 0.04
CA LEU A 14 -24.33 -11.66 -1.01
C LEU A 14 -23.05 -10.94 -0.56
N ALA A 15 -22.09 -11.70 -0.03
CA ALA A 15 -20.72 -11.22 0.16
C ALA A 15 -20.15 -10.98 -1.25
N VAL A 16 -20.07 -9.72 -1.66
CA VAL A 16 -19.31 -9.33 -2.85
C VAL A 16 -17.84 -9.56 -2.48
N PRO A 17 -17.12 -10.46 -3.19
CA PRO A 17 -15.69 -10.55 -2.98
C PRO A 17 -15.09 -9.17 -3.33
N ALA A 18 -14.34 -8.57 -2.40
CA ALA A 18 -13.47 -7.44 -2.72
C ALA A 18 -12.57 -7.93 -3.85
N ALA A 19 -12.71 -7.32 -5.03
CA ALA A 19 -11.81 -7.60 -6.13
C ALA A 19 -10.43 -7.16 -5.68
N ALA A 20 -9.59 -8.11 -5.24
CA ALA A 20 -8.16 -7.91 -5.17
C ALA A 20 -7.76 -7.39 -6.56
N GLN A 21 -7.03 -6.28 -6.61
CA GLN A 21 -6.47 -5.83 -7.88
C GLN A 21 -5.48 -6.91 -8.30
N ASP A 22 -5.85 -7.72 -9.28
CA ASP A 22 -5.10 -8.89 -9.74
C ASP A 22 -3.75 -8.44 -10.34
N GLY A 23 -2.81 -8.06 -9.48
CA GLY A 23 -1.42 -7.79 -9.85
C GLY A 23 -0.64 -9.10 -9.94
N ASP A 24 0.31 -9.14 -10.85
CA ASP A 24 1.24 -10.25 -11.04
C ASP A 24 2.56 -9.90 -10.35
N ALA A 25 2.84 -10.54 -9.21
CA ALA A 25 4.02 -10.24 -8.40
C ALA A 25 5.34 -10.53 -9.12
N GLU A 26 5.40 -11.53 -10.01
CA GLU A 26 6.62 -11.80 -10.81
C GLU A 26 6.89 -10.67 -11.81
N LYS A 27 5.84 -10.12 -12.41
CA LYS A 27 5.96 -8.93 -13.25
C LYS A 27 6.30 -7.70 -12.41
N GLY A 28 5.71 -7.60 -11.23
CA GLY A 28 5.98 -6.55 -10.26
C GLY A 28 7.45 -6.52 -9.85
N GLN A 29 8.06 -7.67 -9.59
CA GLN A 29 9.48 -7.77 -9.29
C GLN A 29 10.35 -7.25 -10.45
N LYS A 30 9.99 -7.55 -11.68
CA LYS A 30 10.69 -7.03 -12.86
C LYS A 30 10.51 -5.53 -13.03
N GLU A 31 9.28 -5.04 -12.82
CA GLU A 31 8.95 -3.63 -12.90
C GLU A 31 9.62 -2.81 -11.78
N PHE A 32 9.83 -3.41 -10.61
CA PHE A 32 10.53 -2.82 -9.47
C PHE A 32 11.98 -2.39 -9.80
N ASN A 33 12.56 -2.87 -10.91
CA ASN A 33 13.82 -2.35 -11.41
C ASN A 33 13.84 -0.83 -11.62
N LYS A 34 12.67 -0.21 -11.82
CA LYS A 34 12.51 1.25 -11.91
C LYS A 34 12.55 1.95 -10.55
N CYS A 35 12.31 1.22 -9.49
CA CYS A 35 12.23 1.71 -8.11
C CYS A 35 13.56 1.56 -7.36
N LYS A 36 14.38 0.58 -7.76
CA LYS A 36 15.60 0.20 -7.04
C LYS A 36 16.71 1.24 -7.02
N ALA A 37 16.64 2.28 -7.85
CA ALA A 37 17.59 3.40 -7.76
C ALA A 37 17.47 4.12 -6.41
N CYS A 38 16.27 4.14 -5.81
CA CYS A 38 15.96 4.81 -4.56
C CYS A 38 15.56 3.86 -3.43
N HIS A 39 14.95 2.71 -3.75
CA HIS A 39 14.39 1.78 -2.77
C HIS A 39 15.07 0.42 -2.82
N MET A 40 15.16 -0.21 -1.65
CA MET A 40 15.48 -1.62 -1.50
C MET A 40 14.24 -2.38 -1.00
N VAL A 41 14.26 -3.70 -1.10
CA VAL A 41 13.40 -4.60 -0.36
C VAL A 41 14.31 -5.56 0.39
N GLN A 42 14.50 -5.29 1.68
CA GLN A 42 15.41 -6.04 2.55
C GLN A 42 14.68 -6.50 3.80
N ALA A 43 14.72 -7.80 4.06
CA ALA A 43 14.14 -8.40 5.24
C ALA A 43 14.89 -7.99 6.53
N PRO A 44 14.26 -8.13 7.71
CA PRO A 44 14.87 -7.73 9.00
C PRO A 44 16.18 -8.48 9.34
N ASP A 45 16.36 -9.68 8.80
CA ASP A 45 17.59 -10.47 8.97
C ASP A 45 18.75 -10.01 8.06
N GLY A 46 18.53 -8.97 7.25
CA GLY A 46 19.48 -8.43 6.31
C GLY A 46 19.49 -9.08 4.93
N THR A 47 18.56 -10.03 4.68
CA THR A 47 18.43 -10.66 3.36
C THR A 47 17.88 -9.66 2.34
N ASP A 48 18.62 -9.44 1.27
CA ASP A 48 18.18 -8.60 0.15
C ASP A 48 17.26 -9.40 -0.80
N ILE A 49 15.98 -9.08 -0.82
CA ILE A 49 15.04 -9.53 -1.86
C ILE A 49 15.33 -8.72 -3.14
N VAL A 50 15.41 -7.41 -3.00
CA VAL A 50 15.91 -6.53 -4.05
C VAL A 50 16.93 -5.58 -3.44
N LYS A 51 18.16 -5.71 -3.91
CA LYS A 51 19.22 -4.77 -3.56
C LYS A 51 19.00 -3.44 -4.26
N GLY A 52 18.96 -2.35 -3.50
CA GLY A 52 18.64 -1.04 -4.04
C GLY A 52 19.21 0.12 -3.22
N GLY A 53 18.81 1.32 -3.62
CA GLY A 53 19.23 2.57 -2.97
C GLY A 53 18.59 2.78 -1.59
N LYS A 54 19.08 3.81 -0.91
CA LYS A 54 18.61 4.23 0.43
C LYS A 54 18.08 5.66 0.46
N THR A 55 17.89 6.26 -0.71
CA THR A 55 17.29 7.61 -0.83
C THR A 55 15.79 7.58 -0.52
N GLY A 56 15.12 6.47 -0.85
CA GLY A 56 13.79 6.14 -0.38
C GLY A 56 13.83 5.13 0.77
N PRO A 57 12.72 4.94 1.50
CA PRO A 57 12.66 3.92 2.54
C PRO A 57 12.76 2.51 1.99
N ASN A 58 13.18 1.57 2.85
CA ASN A 58 13.05 0.14 2.57
C ASN A 58 11.56 -0.22 2.46
N LEU A 59 11.18 -0.94 1.41
CA LEU A 59 9.78 -1.28 1.14
C LEU A 59 9.38 -2.68 1.62
N TYR A 60 10.28 -3.43 2.28
CA TYR A 60 9.89 -4.66 2.96
C TYR A 60 8.87 -4.35 4.06
N GLY A 61 7.76 -5.07 4.08
CA GLY A 61 6.71 -4.87 5.06
C GLY A 61 5.86 -3.60 4.85
N ILE A 62 5.92 -2.97 3.67
CA ILE A 62 5.19 -1.72 3.43
C ILE A 62 3.67 -1.90 3.42
N VAL A 63 3.15 -3.01 2.89
CA VAL A 63 1.72 -3.31 2.96
C VAL A 63 1.37 -3.63 4.41
N GLY A 64 0.39 -2.94 4.96
CA GLY A 64 0.02 -3.00 6.36
C GLY A 64 0.81 -2.04 7.28
N ALA A 65 1.89 -1.42 6.79
CA ALA A 65 2.65 -0.45 7.56
C ALA A 65 1.97 0.93 7.59
N HIS A 66 2.16 1.64 8.68
CA HIS A 66 1.75 3.03 8.82
C HIS A 66 2.59 3.96 7.92
N PRO A 67 2.02 5.06 7.40
CA PRO A 67 2.85 6.10 6.78
C PRO A 67 3.96 6.58 7.72
N ALA A 68 5.16 6.79 7.18
CA ALA A 68 6.35 7.20 7.93
C ALA A 68 6.83 6.22 9.02
N ALA A 69 6.52 4.91 8.91
CA ALA A 69 6.80 3.93 9.97
C ALA A 69 8.28 3.53 10.11
N GLN A 70 9.11 3.71 9.08
CA GLN A 70 10.51 3.28 9.16
C GLN A 70 11.32 4.20 10.08
N GLU A 71 11.81 3.64 11.19
CA GLU A 71 12.67 4.37 12.12
C GLU A 71 13.98 4.83 11.46
N GLY A 72 14.42 6.04 11.81
CA GLY A 72 15.66 6.63 11.31
C GLY A 72 15.63 7.11 9.86
N PHE A 73 14.55 6.86 9.11
CA PHE A 73 14.41 7.41 7.77
C PHE A 73 13.84 8.85 7.81
N LYS A 74 14.44 9.74 7.03
CA LYS A 74 14.02 11.16 6.97
C LYS A 74 12.93 11.35 5.91
N TYR A 75 11.69 11.14 6.29
CA TYR A 75 10.54 11.37 5.42
C TYR A 75 10.37 12.84 5.02
N GLY A 76 9.68 13.08 3.91
CA GLY A 76 9.25 14.40 3.50
C GLY A 76 8.06 14.90 4.30
N GLU A 77 7.86 16.23 4.32
CA GLU A 77 6.79 16.90 5.07
C GLU A 77 5.41 16.32 4.76
N GLY A 78 5.09 16.08 3.49
CA GLY A 78 3.76 15.58 3.11
C GLY A 78 3.44 14.17 3.60
N ILE A 79 4.43 13.26 3.70
CA ILE A 79 4.24 11.95 4.31
C ILE A 79 4.09 12.05 5.83
N LEU A 80 4.82 12.94 6.47
CA LEU A 80 4.70 13.18 7.91
C LEU A 80 3.34 13.79 8.25
N GLU A 81 2.87 14.74 7.46
CA GLU A 81 1.54 15.34 7.58
C GLU A 81 0.44 14.28 7.39
N LEU A 82 0.57 13.42 6.37
CA LEU A 82 -0.36 12.30 6.16
C LEU A 82 -0.43 11.38 7.37
N ALA A 83 0.72 11.01 7.93
CA ALA A 83 0.80 10.15 9.11
C ALA A 83 0.13 10.80 10.35
N GLU A 84 0.31 12.10 10.54
CA GLU A 84 -0.29 12.85 11.64
C GLU A 84 -1.81 12.99 11.48
N MET A 85 -2.27 13.30 10.26
CA MET A 85 -3.70 13.50 9.98
C MET A 85 -4.49 12.19 9.97
N LYS A 86 -3.86 11.08 9.61
CA LYS A 86 -4.49 9.76 9.50
C LYS A 86 -3.75 8.72 10.36
N PRO A 87 -3.85 8.80 11.70
CA PRO A 87 -3.10 7.94 12.60
C PRO A 87 -3.42 6.45 12.50
N ASP A 88 -4.59 6.10 12.01
CA ASP A 88 -5.03 4.69 11.82
C ASP A 88 -4.82 4.19 10.39
N MET A 89 -4.24 5.00 9.51
CA MET A 89 -4.01 4.60 8.13
C MET A 89 -2.87 3.60 8.03
N VAL A 90 -3.07 2.56 7.25
CA VAL A 90 -2.00 1.66 6.81
C VAL A 90 -1.94 1.65 5.27
N TRP A 91 -0.79 1.41 4.72
CA TRP A 91 -0.64 1.20 3.28
C TRP A 91 -1.25 -0.13 2.89
N ASP A 92 -2.26 -0.11 2.06
CA ASP A 92 -2.75 -1.25 1.31
C ASP A 92 -2.32 -1.17 -0.16
N GLU A 93 -2.63 -2.18 -0.96
CA GLU A 93 -2.25 -2.19 -2.37
C GLU A 93 -2.89 -1.05 -3.16
N GLU A 94 -4.16 -0.71 -2.88
CA GLU A 94 -4.88 0.39 -3.54
C GLU A 94 -4.21 1.74 -3.25
N GLN A 95 -3.88 2.00 -2.00
CA GLN A 95 -3.17 3.20 -1.56
C GLN A 95 -1.79 3.30 -2.21
N LEU A 96 -1.05 2.19 -2.27
CA LEU A 96 0.26 2.13 -2.91
C LEU A 96 0.18 2.39 -4.42
N ILE A 97 -0.81 1.82 -5.10
CA ILE A 97 -1.07 2.05 -6.53
C ILE A 97 -1.32 3.54 -6.78
N ALA A 98 -2.20 4.15 -6.00
CA ALA A 98 -2.51 5.57 -6.12
C ALA A 98 -1.28 6.45 -5.84
N TYR A 99 -0.53 6.15 -4.77
CA TYR A 99 0.67 6.88 -4.40
C TYR A 99 1.75 6.80 -5.47
N MET A 100 2.12 5.60 -5.94
CA MET A 100 3.18 5.47 -6.94
C MET A 100 2.78 5.98 -8.33
N THR A 101 1.49 6.12 -8.60
CA THR A 101 1.01 6.73 -9.86
C THR A 101 1.31 8.23 -9.90
N ASP A 102 1.02 8.97 -8.84
CA ASP A 102 1.36 10.38 -8.67
C ASP A 102 1.50 10.73 -7.19
N PRO A 103 2.71 10.62 -6.61
CA PRO A 103 2.90 10.86 -5.18
C PRO A 103 2.49 12.26 -4.73
N GLY A 104 2.73 13.27 -5.57
CA GLY A 104 2.39 14.65 -5.26
C GLY A 104 0.88 14.91 -5.26
N ALA A 105 0.17 14.40 -6.26
CA ALA A 105 -1.28 14.50 -6.33
C ALA A 105 -1.94 13.73 -5.18
N TYR A 106 -1.46 12.50 -4.90
CA TYR A 106 -1.94 11.68 -3.80
C TYR A 106 -1.85 12.39 -2.45
N LEU A 107 -0.69 12.97 -2.12
CA LEU A 107 -0.51 13.67 -0.85
C LEU A 107 -1.45 14.88 -0.72
N LYS A 108 -1.60 15.68 -1.77
CA LYS A 108 -2.53 16.80 -1.78
C LYS A 108 -3.98 16.38 -1.57
N ASP A 109 -4.38 15.29 -2.20
CA ASP A 109 -5.73 14.72 -2.04
C ASP A 109 -5.95 14.19 -0.63
N GLN A 110 -5.01 13.40 -0.13
CA GLN A 110 -5.14 12.71 1.16
C GLN A 110 -5.00 13.64 2.38
N THR A 111 -4.22 14.70 2.29
CA THR A 111 -4.06 15.70 3.35
C THR A 111 -5.03 16.87 3.22
N GLY A 112 -5.58 17.11 2.03
CA GLY A 112 -6.36 18.32 1.74
C GLY A 112 -5.50 19.59 1.63
N ASP A 113 -4.17 19.47 1.78
CA ASP A 113 -3.26 20.58 1.61
C ASP A 113 -2.77 20.67 0.14
N ALA A 114 -3.23 21.71 -0.57
CA ALA A 114 -2.80 21.98 -1.94
C ALA A 114 -1.29 22.25 -2.08
N LYS A 115 -0.59 22.50 -0.96
CA LYS A 115 0.86 22.75 -0.90
C LYS A 115 1.66 21.53 -0.45
N ALA A 116 1.00 20.41 -0.12
CA ALA A 116 1.68 19.19 0.29
C ALA A 116 2.76 18.80 -0.73
N LYS A 117 3.95 18.48 -0.21
CA LYS A 117 5.13 18.17 -1.03
C LYS A 117 5.57 16.73 -0.82
N THR A 118 6.03 16.11 -1.90
CA THR A 118 6.67 14.80 -1.86
C THR A 118 8.16 14.90 -2.16
N LYS A 119 8.96 14.07 -1.50
CA LYS A 119 10.35 13.83 -1.91
C LYS A 119 10.45 12.82 -3.05
N MET A 120 9.44 11.95 -3.20
CA MET A 120 9.36 11.00 -4.31
C MET A 120 8.82 11.72 -5.55
N THR A 121 9.70 12.02 -6.50
CA THR A 121 9.35 12.72 -7.75
C THR A 121 9.03 11.76 -8.89
N PHE A 122 9.40 10.48 -8.75
CA PHE A 122 9.12 9.43 -9.74
C PHE A 122 7.62 9.11 -9.77
N LYS A 123 7.09 8.89 -10.98
CA LYS A 123 5.71 8.46 -11.23
C LYS A 123 5.73 7.18 -12.04
N LEU A 124 5.04 6.16 -11.57
CA LEU A 124 4.87 4.91 -12.29
C LEU A 124 3.61 4.98 -13.16
N ASN A 125 3.77 4.91 -14.47
CA ASN A 125 2.67 5.14 -15.41
C ASN A 125 1.91 3.86 -15.82
N LYS A 126 2.45 2.67 -15.49
CA LYS A 126 1.85 1.36 -15.80
C LYS A 126 2.38 0.28 -14.86
N ASN A 127 1.65 -0.83 -14.78
CA ASN A 127 2.00 -2.00 -13.96
C ASN A 127 2.06 -1.72 -12.45
N GLN A 128 1.34 -0.71 -11.98
CA GLN A 128 1.30 -0.37 -10.55
C GLN A 128 0.73 -1.52 -9.71
N ALA A 129 -0.32 -2.18 -10.19
CA ALA A 129 -0.92 -3.33 -9.50
C ALA A 129 0.08 -4.48 -9.36
N ASP A 130 0.90 -4.73 -10.40
CA ASP A 130 1.93 -5.76 -10.34
C ASP A 130 2.99 -5.45 -9.28
N VAL A 131 3.45 -4.18 -9.20
CA VAL A 131 4.40 -3.74 -8.16
C VAL A 131 3.78 -3.82 -6.77
N ALA A 132 2.52 -3.44 -6.60
CA ALA A 132 1.82 -3.56 -5.32
C ALA A 132 1.71 -5.03 -4.88
N ALA A 133 1.36 -5.94 -5.78
CA ALA A 133 1.31 -7.37 -5.51
C ALA A 133 2.68 -7.94 -5.11
N PHE A 134 3.76 -7.54 -5.77
CA PHE A 134 5.12 -7.91 -5.39
C PHE A 134 5.47 -7.42 -3.98
N LEU A 135 5.11 -6.19 -3.63
CA LEU A 135 5.36 -5.66 -2.28
C LEU A 135 4.50 -6.35 -1.22
N ALA A 136 3.27 -6.74 -1.55
CA ALA A 136 2.40 -7.50 -0.65
C ALA A 136 2.99 -8.88 -0.32
N GLU A 137 3.59 -9.59 -1.27
CA GLU A 137 4.30 -10.86 -1.01
C GLU A 137 5.48 -10.71 -0.03
N HIS A 138 6.05 -9.51 0.06
CA HIS A 138 7.16 -9.18 0.96
C HIS A 138 6.71 -8.33 2.16
N SER A 139 5.45 -8.47 2.55
CA SER A 139 4.84 -7.82 3.70
C SER A 139 4.11 -8.86 4.58
N PRO A 140 4.85 -9.75 5.23
CA PRO A 140 4.28 -10.92 5.90
C PRO A 140 3.29 -10.59 7.03
N GLU A 141 3.40 -9.42 7.65
CA GLU A 141 2.50 -9.01 8.73
C GLU A 141 1.13 -8.51 8.23
N ALA A 142 1.01 -8.17 6.94
CA ALA A 142 -0.26 -7.73 6.36
C ALA A 142 -1.28 -8.88 6.17
N GLY A 143 -0.83 -10.12 6.23
CA GLY A 143 -1.65 -11.33 6.04
C GLY A 143 -2.19 -11.96 7.31
N ASP A 144 -1.81 -11.48 8.51
CA ASP A 144 -2.13 -12.14 9.79
C ASP A 144 -3.31 -11.47 10.54
N GLU A 145 -3.94 -10.47 9.96
CA GLU A 145 -5.18 -9.86 10.46
C GLU A 145 -6.42 -10.37 9.68
N GLY A 146 -6.54 -11.65 9.65
CA GLY A 146 -7.71 -12.34 9.10
C GLY A 146 -8.61 -12.91 10.19
#